data_5557e4c94834a851bf8c24a8bf72395a
#
_entry.id   5557e4c94834a851bf8c24a8bf72395a
#
_cell.length_a   1.000
_cell.length_b   1.000
_cell.length_c   1.000
_cell.angle_alpha   90.00
_cell.angle_beta   90.00
_cell.angle_gamma   90.00
#
_symmetry.space_group_name_H-M   'P 1'
#
loop_
_entity.id
_entity.type
_entity.pdbx_description
1 polymer ?
#
loop_
_entity_poly.entity_id
_entity_poly.type
_entity_poly.pdbx_seq_one_letter_code
_entity_poly.pdbx_strand_id
1 'polypeptide(L)'
;MIKRDPSFELKKHLSSNWANDDAFLTAVFNALSFSFPKGEKFFMNSVRAFQNEVSKEMSEEIRMFCIQEATHTREHIKYNQLLCELKGYDLEKLEKIFVKSLEKSYTDKVDNKTRLAITTAIEHITATMGANILKGKIPVSYTHLTLPTKA
;
A
#
# COMPACT_ATOMS: atom_id res chain seq x y z
N MET A 1 4.76 1.12 18.81
CA MET A 1 5.04 0.65 17.42
C MET A 1 6.53 0.81 17.13
N ILE A 2 7.17 -0.08 16.34
CA ILE A 2 8.62 -0.03 16.01
C ILE A 2 8.77 0.48 14.58
N LYS A 3 9.61 1.52 14.39
CA LYS A 3 9.98 2.00 13.06
C LYS A 3 10.75 0.91 12.31
N ARG A 4 10.33 0.58 11.10
CA ARG A 4 11.03 -0.31 10.16
C ARG A 4 11.40 0.47 8.91
N ASP A 5 12.56 0.16 8.33
CA ASP A 5 13.05 0.80 7.11
C ASP A 5 13.58 -0.29 6.15
N PRO A 6 12.67 -1.11 5.58
CA PRO A 6 13.04 -2.16 4.65
C PRO A 6 13.53 -1.58 3.32
N SER A 7 14.39 -2.31 2.65
CA SER A 7 14.80 -2.09 1.27
C SER A 7 14.82 -3.44 0.54
N PHE A 8 14.29 -3.49 -0.68
CA PHE A 8 14.11 -4.72 -1.44
C PHE A 8 14.87 -4.72 -2.76
N GLU A 9 15.46 -5.87 -3.12
CA GLU A 9 16.05 -6.10 -4.44
C GLU A 9 14.98 -6.58 -5.42
N LEU A 10 14.22 -5.64 -5.98
CA LEU A 10 13.03 -5.94 -6.78
C LEU A 10 13.36 -6.44 -8.20
N LYS A 11 14.47 -5.97 -8.80
CA LYS A 11 14.76 -6.16 -10.23
C LYS A 11 14.83 -7.62 -10.66
N LYS A 12 15.38 -8.49 -9.80
CA LYS A 12 15.58 -9.92 -10.10
C LYS A 12 14.27 -10.68 -10.33
N HIS A 13 13.19 -10.19 -9.79
CA HIS A 13 11.94 -10.92 -9.67
C HIS A 13 10.80 -10.37 -10.54
N LEU A 14 10.81 -9.08 -10.85
CA LEU A 14 9.73 -8.42 -11.58
C LEU A 14 9.62 -8.80 -13.07
N SER A 15 10.62 -9.48 -13.62
CA SER A 15 10.62 -9.97 -15.02
C SER A 15 9.69 -11.17 -15.23
N SER A 16 9.38 -11.93 -14.16
CA SER A 16 8.58 -13.16 -14.19
C SER A 16 7.15 -12.97 -13.69
N ASN A 17 6.35 -14.03 -13.77
CA ASN A 17 5.06 -14.14 -13.08
C ASN A 17 5.31 -14.49 -11.61
N TRP A 18 5.77 -13.50 -10.85
CA TRP A 18 6.28 -13.70 -9.50
C TRP A 18 5.23 -14.20 -8.48
N ALA A 19 3.94 -13.95 -8.72
CA ALA A 19 2.88 -14.45 -7.88
C ALA A 19 2.52 -15.90 -8.26
N ASN A 20 3.21 -16.88 -7.67
CA ASN A 20 2.99 -18.31 -7.86
C ASN A 20 3.06 -18.78 -9.33
N ASP A 21 3.90 -18.15 -10.14
CA ASP A 21 4.01 -18.36 -11.59
C ASP A 21 2.67 -18.16 -12.37
N ASP A 22 1.71 -17.47 -11.75
CA ASP A 22 0.41 -17.15 -12.30
C ASP A 22 0.39 -15.72 -12.85
N ALA A 23 0.15 -15.59 -14.17
CA ALA A 23 0.15 -14.30 -14.85
C ALA A 23 -1.00 -13.39 -14.38
N PHE A 24 -2.19 -13.96 -14.13
CA PHE A 24 -3.35 -13.20 -13.69
C PHE A 24 -3.14 -12.69 -12.26
N LEU A 25 -2.71 -13.56 -11.35
CA LEU A 25 -2.44 -13.18 -9.96
C LEU A 25 -1.33 -12.13 -9.88
N THR A 26 -0.26 -12.30 -10.68
CA THR A 26 0.80 -11.30 -10.81
C THR A 26 0.27 -9.95 -11.29
N ALA A 27 -0.60 -9.95 -12.32
CA ALA A 27 -1.22 -8.72 -12.81
C ALA A 27 -2.11 -8.04 -11.76
N VAL A 28 -2.88 -8.81 -10.97
CA VAL A 28 -3.70 -8.28 -9.86
C VAL A 28 -2.83 -7.59 -8.82
N PHE A 29 -1.76 -8.22 -8.34
CA PHE A 29 -0.87 -7.60 -7.34
C PHE A 29 -0.11 -6.40 -7.90
N ASN A 30 0.30 -6.44 -9.16
CA ASN A 30 0.91 -5.29 -9.82
C ASN A 30 -0.08 -4.11 -9.90
N ALA A 31 -1.33 -4.37 -10.26
CA ALA A 31 -2.38 -3.35 -10.31
C ALA A 31 -2.66 -2.75 -8.92
N LEU A 32 -2.72 -3.57 -7.88
CA LEU A 32 -2.86 -3.10 -6.49
C LEU A 32 -1.69 -2.19 -6.10
N SER A 33 -0.45 -2.53 -6.48
CA SER A 33 0.72 -1.72 -6.17
C SER A 33 0.62 -0.29 -6.72
N PHE A 34 0.04 -0.08 -7.91
CA PHE A 34 -0.19 1.25 -8.47
C PHE A 34 -1.17 2.09 -7.63
N SER A 35 -2.04 1.44 -6.86
CA SER A 35 -3.04 2.12 -6.03
C SER A 35 -2.46 2.64 -4.71
N PHE A 36 -1.45 1.97 -4.17
CA PHE A 36 -0.95 2.22 -2.82
C PHE A 36 -0.40 3.64 -2.59
N PRO A 37 0.45 4.24 -3.45
CA PRO A 37 1.02 5.55 -3.14
C PRO A 37 -0.01 6.65 -2.90
N LYS A 38 -1.12 6.63 -3.63
CA LYS A 38 -2.21 7.61 -3.47
C LYS A 38 -3.16 7.21 -2.34
N GLY A 39 -3.43 5.91 -2.19
CA GLY A 39 -4.24 5.36 -1.10
C GLY A 39 -3.62 5.64 0.26
N GLU A 40 -2.34 5.35 0.43
CA GLU A 40 -1.59 5.58 1.68
C GLU A 40 -1.51 7.07 2.04
N LYS A 41 -1.36 7.95 1.04
CA LYS A 41 -1.47 9.39 1.27
C LYS A 41 -2.85 9.78 1.82
N PHE A 42 -3.91 9.18 1.29
CA PHE A 42 -5.26 9.38 1.81
C PHE A 42 -5.38 8.87 3.25
N PHE A 43 -4.83 7.69 3.58
CA PHE A 43 -4.83 7.10 4.91
C PHE A 43 -4.12 8.00 5.92
N MET A 44 -2.89 8.42 5.61
CA MET A 44 -2.14 9.34 6.46
C MET A 44 -2.91 10.66 6.73
N ASN A 45 -3.55 11.22 5.72
CA ASN A 45 -4.32 12.46 5.86
C ASN A 45 -5.57 12.26 6.73
N SER A 46 -6.24 11.10 6.61
CA SER A 46 -7.44 10.80 7.37
C SER A 46 -7.17 10.67 8.87
N VAL A 47 -6.07 10.01 9.27
CA VAL A 47 -5.70 9.88 10.69
C VAL A 47 -5.11 11.19 11.26
N ARG A 48 -4.34 11.93 10.47
CA ARG A 48 -3.78 13.24 10.89
C ARG A 48 -4.86 14.27 11.19
N ALA A 49 -6.03 14.19 10.55
CA ALA A 49 -7.13 15.09 10.81
C ALA A 49 -7.58 15.07 12.28
N PHE A 50 -7.30 13.99 13.02
CA PHE A 50 -7.65 13.83 14.44
C PHE A 50 -6.47 13.93 15.40
N GLN A 51 -5.26 14.18 14.90
CA GLN A 51 -4.03 14.12 15.71
C GLN A 51 -4.04 15.06 16.94
N ASN A 52 -4.70 16.20 16.84
CA ASN A 52 -4.82 17.18 17.92
C ASN A 52 -6.05 16.97 18.82
N GLU A 53 -6.90 16.00 18.50
CA GLU A 53 -8.15 15.71 19.21
C GLU A 53 -8.06 14.46 20.10
N VAL A 54 -6.91 13.80 20.10
CA VAL A 54 -6.69 12.51 20.79
C VAL A 54 -5.66 12.65 21.92
N SER A 55 -5.52 11.63 22.75
CA SER A 55 -4.49 11.59 23.78
C SER A 55 -3.08 11.67 23.18
N LYS A 56 -2.10 12.05 24.01
CA LYS A 56 -0.69 12.12 23.61
C LYS A 56 -0.18 10.77 23.09
N GLU A 57 -0.57 9.69 23.74
CA GLU A 57 -0.22 8.31 23.34
C GLU A 57 -0.76 7.99 21.96
N MET A 58 -2.03 8.30 21.71
CA MET A 58 -2.67 8.07 20.41
C MET A 58 -2.07 8.97 19.32
N SER A 59 -1.74 10.22 19.65
CA SER A 59 -1.05 11.13 18.73
C SER A 59 0.31 10.56 18.28
N GLU A 60 1.05 9.92 19.20
CA GLU A 60 2.30 9.24 18.87
C GLU A 60 2.06 8.00 18.00
N GLU A 61 1.01 7.22 18.22
CA GLU A 61 0.62 6.10 17.35
C GLU A 61 0.28 6.58 15.94
N ILE A 62 -0.46 7.69 15.80
CA ILE A 62 -0.75 8.33 14.50
C ILE A 62 0.56 8.71 13.80
N ARG A 63 1.51 9.32 14.53
CA ARG A 63 2.81 9.69 14.00
C ARG A 63 3.57 8.46 13.48
N MET A 64 3.59 7.38 14.24
CA MET A 64 4.27 6.14 13.87
C MET A 64 3.60 5.45 12.68
N PHE A 65 2.27 5.43 12.62
CA PHE A 65 1.51 4.97 11.47
C PHE A 65 1.92 5.73 10.21
N CYS A 66 1.91 7.07 10.26
CA CYS A 66 2.31 7.90 9.12
C CYS A 66 3.77 7.65 8.65
N ILE A 67 4.69 7.34 9.56
CA ILE A 67 6.07 6.98 9.21
C ILE A 67 6.09 5.62 8.47
N GLN A 68 5.31 4.64 8.92
CA GLN A 68 5.22 3.34 8.26
C GLN A 68 4.60 3.46 6.86
N GLU A 69 3.51 4.21 6.73
CA GLU A 69 2.86 4.44 5.44
C GLU A 69 3.77 5.20 4.46
N ALA A 70 4.53 6.19 4.94
CA ALA A 70 5.51 6.90 4.10
C ALA A 70 6.64 5.96 3.61
N THR A 71 7.07 5.03 4.45
CA THR A 71 8.07 4.01 4.08
C THR A 71 7.50 3.03 3.07
N HIS A 72 6.27 2.59 3.27
CA HIS A 72 5.53 1.69 2.38
C HIS A 72 5.31 2.35 1.01
N THR A 73 4.81 3.58 0.99
CA THR A 73 4.67 4.41 -0.22
C THR A 73 5.98 4.47 -1.03
N ARG A 74 7.10 4.71 -0.36
CA ARG A 74 8.42 4.77 -1.00
C ARG A 74 8.76 3.47 -1.75
N GLU A 75 8.51 2.32 -1.12
CA GLU A 75 8.81 1.03 -1.73
C GLU A 75 7.86 0.73 -2.89
N HIS A 76 6.58 1.09 -2.78
CA HIS A 76 5.64 0.97 -3.91
C HIS A 76 5.99 1.89 -5.08
N ILE A 77 6.46 3.10 -4.83
CA ILE A 77 6.94 4.00 -5.91
C ILE A 77 8.11 3.35 -6.66
N LYS A 78 9.12 2.83 -5.95
CA LYS A 78 10.26 2.13 -6.56
C LYS A 78 9.79 0.90 -7.36
N TYR A 79 8.90 0.11 -6.78
CA TYR A 79 8.32 -1.06 -7.42
C TYR A 79 7.62 -0.69 -8.73
N ASN A 80 6.73 0.31 -8.69
CA ASN A 80 5.93 0.74 -9.83
C ASN A 80 6.79 1.30 -10.96
N GLN A 81 7.80 2.12 -10.63
CA GLN A 81 8.76 2.64 -11.61
C GLN A 81 9.50 1.51 -12.31
N LEU A 82 10.07 0.59 -11.55
CA LEU A 82 10.82 -0.54 -12.10
C LEU A 82 9.93 -1.48 -12.92
N LEU A 83 8.70 -1.74 -12.47
CA LEU A 83 7.73 -2.56 -13.21
C LEU A 83 7.39 -1.91 -14.54
N CYS A 84 7.15 -0.58 -14.57
CA CYS A 84 6.86 0.15 -15.80
C CYS A 84 8.05 0.14 -16.78
N GLU A 85 9.27 0.31 -16.28
CA GLU A 85 10.48 0.19 -17.10
C GLU A 85 10.61 -1.21 -17.74
N LEU A 86 10.40 -2.27 -16.94
CA LEU A 86 10.56 -3.66 -17.41
C LEU A 86 9.46 -4.13 -18.35
N LYS A 87 8.23 -3.64 -18.17
CA LYS A 87 7.06 -4.08 -18.94
C LYS A 87 6.62 -3.09 -20.02
N GLY A 88 7.24 -1.90 -20.10
CA GLY A 88 6.88 -0.85 -21.05
C GLY A 88 5.52 -0.20 -20.73
N TYR A 89 5.11 -0.20 -19.46
CA TYR A 89 3.86 0.46 -19.06
C TYR A 89 4.05 1.97 -18.92
N ASP A 90 3.00 2.73 -19.24
CA ASP A 90 2.92 4.16 -19.00
C ASP A 90 2.46 4.44 -17.57
N LEU A 91 3.42 4.74 -16.69
CA LEU A 91 3.16 4.97 -15.26
C LEU A 91 2.21 6.16 -15.06
N GLU A 92 2.39 7.25 -15.79
CA GLU A 92 1.55 8.44 -15.65
C GLU A 92 0.09 8.16 -16.03
N LYS A 93 -0.12 7.39 -17.08
CA LYS A 93 -1.45 6.95 -17.51
C LYS A 93 -2.12 6.05 -16.46
N LEU A 94 -1.38 5.09 -15.88
CA LEU A 94 -1.89 4.21 -14.84
C LEU A 94 -2.26 4.98 -13.57
N GLU A 95 -1.41 5.90 -13.13
CA GLU A 95 -1.70 6.76 -11.98
C GLU A 95 -2.92 7.65 -12.22
N LYS A 96 -3.07 8.24 -13.41
CA LYS A 96 -4.24 9.04 -13.77
C LYS A 96 -5.55 8.24 -13.72
N ILE A 97 -5.54 7.00 -14.22
CA ILE A 97 -6.71 6.12 -14.16
C ILE A 97 -7.12 5.88 -12.71
N PHE A 98 -6.14 5.60 -11.85
CA PHE A 98 -6.39 5.34 -10.44
C PHE A 98 -6.88 6.58 -9.70
N VAL A 99 -6.24 7.73 -9.89
CA VAL A 99 -6.66 9.02 -9.29
C VAL A 99 -8.09 9.36 -9.67
N LYS A 100 -8.45 9.23 -10.95
CA LYS A 100 -9.82 9.49 -11.43
C LYS A 100 -10.85 8.56 -10.78
N SER A 101 -10.48 7.30 -10.51
CA SER A 101 -11.32 6.34 -9.79
C SER A 101 -11.49 6.75 -8.32
N LEU A 102 -10.41 7.19 -7.68
CA LEU A 102 -10.43 7.69 -6.30
C LEU A 102 -11.23 8.98 -6.16
N GLU A 103 -11.06 9.95 -7.06
CA GLU A 103 -11.77 11.22 -7.02
C GLU A 103 -13.29 11.05 -7.05
N LYS A 104 -13.80 10.05 -7.76
CA LYS A 104 -15.23 9.69 -7.71
C LYS A 104 -15.67 9.15 -6.34
N SER A 105 -14.77 8.48 -5.63
CA SER A 105 -15.08 7.80 -4.36
C SER A 105 -14.75 8.65 -3.13
N TYR A 106 -13.81 9.60 -3.26
CA TYR A 106 -13.25 10.38 -2.16
C TYR A 106 -13.30 11.88 -2.44
N THR A 107 -14.46 12.37 -2.95
CA THR A 107 -14.64 13.81 -3.20
C THR A 107 -14.43 14.61 -1.91
N ASP A 108 -14.05 15.89 -2.02
CA ASP A 108 -13.92 16.86 -0.92
C ASP A 108 -15.20 17.04 -0.06
N LYS A 109 -16.28 16.37 -0.45
CA LYS A 109 -17.57 16.35 0.24
C LYS A 109 -17.66 15.34 1.38
N VAL A 110 -16.67 14.45 1.53
CA VAL A 110 -16.68 13.41 2.57
C VAL A 110 -16.00 13.95 3.83
N ASP A 111 -16.73 13.93 4.96
CA ASP A 111 -16.22 14.40 6.25
C ASP A 111 -15.07 13.54 6.79
N ASN A 112 -14.31 14.07 7.76
CA ASN A 112 -13.11 13.42 8.30
C ASN A 112 -13.42 12.06 8.98
N LYS A 113 -14.59 11.91 9.63
CA LYS A 113 -14.96 10.63 10.27
C LYS A 113 -15.23 9.55 9.23
N THR A 114 -15.90 9.90 8.15
CA THR A 114 -16.14 8.98 7.03
C THR A 114 -14.81 8.60 6.35
N ARG A 115 -13.90 9.56 6.15
CA ARG A 115 -12.56 9.27 5.61
C ARG A 115 -11.79 8.30 6.50
N LEU A 116 -11.82 8.51 7.82
CA LEU A 116 -11.19 7.62 8.79
C LEU A 116 -11.82 6.22 8.77
N ALA A 117 -13.15 6.12 8.68
CA ALA A 117 -13.84 4.84 8.58
C ALA A 117 -13.46 4.06 7.31
N ILE A 118 -13.34 4.75 6.16
CA ILE A 118 -12.86 4.18 4.91
C ILE A 118 -11.42 3.66 5.07
N THR A 119 -10.53 4.47 5.64
CA THR A 119 -9.15 4.05 5.93
C THR A 119 -9.12 2.79 6.79
N THR A 120 -9.85 2.78 7.90
CA THR A 120 -9.92 1.62 8.81
C THR A 120 -10.40 0.35 8.11
N ALA A 121 -11.42 0.47 7.26
CA ALA A 121 -11.96 -0.67 6.51
C ALA A 121 -10.94 -1.22 5.50
N ILE A 122 -10.27 -0.35 4.74
CA ILE A 122 -9.28 -0.77 3.74
C ILE A 122 -8.06 -1.38 4.44
N GLU A 123 -7.54 -0.75 5.50
CA GLU A 123 -6.44 -1.27 6.30
C GLU A 123 -6.74 -2.65 6.87
N HIS A 124 -7.96 -2.87 7.36
CA HIS A 124 -8.37 -4.19 7.86
C HIS A 124 -8.37 -5.25 6.76
N ILE A 125 -8.87 -4.91 5.57
CA ILE A 125 -8.90 -5.82 4.42
C ILE A 125 -7.47 -6.14 3.96
N THR A 126 -6.62 -5.14 3.78
CA THR A 126 -5.24 -5.32 3.30
C THR A 126 -4.38 -6.06 4.31
N ALA A 127 -4.51 -5.76 5.60
CA ALA A 127 -3.82 -6.49 6.66
C ALA A 127 -4.25 -7.96 6.73
N THR A 128 -5.56 -8.23 6.59
CA THR A 128 -6.09 -9.61 6.56
C THR A 128 -5.59 -10.37 5.33
N MET A 129 -5.57 -9.73 4.17
CA MET A 129 -5.01 -10.29 2.94
C MET A 129 -3.52 -10.60 3.11
N GLY A 130 -2.73 -9.65 3.59
CA GLY A 130 -1.31 -9.81 3.85
C GLY A 130 -1.02 -10.94 4.85
N ALA A 131 -1.77 -11.02 5.94
CA ALA A 131 -1.64 -12.10 6.91
C ALA A 131 -1.96 -13.48 6.32
N ASN A 132 -2.95 -13.59 5.43
CA ASN A 132 -3.27 -14.84 4.74
C ASN A 132 -2.20 -15.24 3.71
N ILE A 133 -1.62 -14.28 3.00
CA ILE A 133 -0.48 -14.49 2.11
C ILE A 133 0.70 -15.05 2.92
N LEU A 134 1.08 -14.39 4.01
CA LEU A 134 2.19 -14.81 4.87
C LEU A 134 1.98 -16.18 5.53
N LYS A 135 0.72 -16.58 5.78
CA LYS A 135 0.37 -17.91 6.28
C LYS A 135 0.29 -18.98 5.19
N GLY A 136 0.61 -18.65 3.94
CA GLY A 136 0.53 -19.57 2.80
C GLY A 136 -0.90 -19.95 2.40
N LYS A 137 -1.91 -19.22 2.87
CA LYS A 137 -3.31 -19.47 2.50
C LYS A 137 -3.66 -18.89 1.12
N ILE A 138 -2.91 -17.92 0.66
CA ILE A 138 -2.97 -17.37 -0.69
C ILE A 138 -1.62 -17.69 -1.33
N PRO A 139 -1.59 -18.47 -2.42
CA PRO A 139 -0.34 -18.89 -3.03
C PRO A 139 0.34 -17.69 -3.72
N VAL A 140 1.47 -17.27 -3.18
CA VAL A 140 2.37 -16.28 -3.78
C VAL A 140 3.80 -16.76 -3.60
N SER A 141 4.69 -16.42 -4.51
CA SER A 141 6.12 -16.71 -4.31
C SER A 141 6.65 -15.90 -3.14
N TYR A 142 7.11 -16.58 -2.10
CA TYR A 142 7.59 -15.98 -0.84
C TYR A 142 8.79 -15.05 -0.99
N THR A 143 9.48 -15.08 -2.11
CA THR A 143 10.71 -14.33 -2.33
C THR A 143 10.52 -12.81 -2.36
N HIS A 144 9.29 -12.31 -2.43
CA HIS A 144 8.97 -10.88 -2.64
C HIS A 144 8.22 -10.23 -1.48
N LEU A 145 7.60 -11.03 -0.62
CA LEU A 145 6.73 -10.57 0.46
C LEU A 145 7.32 -10.76 1.85
N THR A 146 8.59 -11.04 1.97
CA THR A 146 9.27 -10.99 3.25
C THR A 146 9.46 -9.55 3.70
N LEU A 147 8.35 -8.86 3.91
CA LEU A 147 8.32 -7.81 4.90
C LEU A 147 8.83 -8.44 6.20
N PRO A 148 9.80 -7.84 6.90
CA PRO A 148 10.22 -8.35 8.20
C PRO A 148 9.06 -8.18 9.19
N THR A 149 8.17 -9.17 9.21
CA THR A 149 7.05 -9.28 10.17
C THR A 149 7.48 -9.99 11.44
N LYS A 150 8.76 -9.94 11.79
CA LYS A 150 9.17 -10.37 13.12
C LYS A 150 9.03 -9.20 14.08
N ALA A 151 8.08 -9.38 14.99
CA ALA A 151 7.95 -8.63 16.22
C ALA A 151 9.27 -8.59 17.01
#